data_aacd42a8aefc50b9839796b22d4dd38f
#
_entry.id   aacd42a8aefc50b9839796b22d4dd38f
#
_cell.length_a   1.000
_cell.length_b   1.000
_cell.length_c   1.000
_cell.angle_alpha   90.00
_cell.angle_beta   90.00
_cell.angle_gamma   90.00
#
_symmetry.space_group_name_H-M   'P 1'
#
loop_
_entity.id
_entity.type
_entity.pdbx_description
1 polymer ?
#
loop_
_entity_poly.entity_id
_entity_poly.type
_entity_poly.pdbx_seq_one_letter_code
_entity_poly.pdbx_strand_id
1 'polypeptide(L)'
;MPELRKDPISRRWVIISTERAARPTDFKHESVAPNDIDRCPFCEGRESQTPPELFAYRRPGTGKDTPGWRVRVVSNKFPALRIEGHTDRARVGIYTRMDGVGAHEVIVETTEHHSHLGLLPVDHVADVIRAYLQRYRDLRNDARFEYALLFRNHGRTAGASLSHPHSQLIALPVVPNRAAHELDAARAYRSRYCRADRPQLKSARMPCCWSRLHVRGCLYAARACRTAWSSARDR
;
A
#
# COMPACT_ATOMS: atom_id res chain seq x y z
N MET A 1 -17.77 -6.16 -11.20
CA MET A 1 -17.10 -5.11 -10.42
C MET A 1 -16.74 -5.66 -9.04
N PRO A 2 -15.56 -5.39 -8.49
CA PRO A 2 -15.25 -5.80 -7.12
C PRO A 2 -16.20 -5.10 -6.13
N GLU A 3 -16.44 -5.74 -4.99
CA GLU A 3 -17.30 -5.22 -3.93
C GLU A 3 -16.65 -5.44 -2.55
N LEU A 4 -17.03 -4.62 -1.59
CA LEU A 4 -16.71 -4.78 -0.18
C LEU A 4 -17.99 -5.22 0.56
N ARG A 5 -17.90 -6.35 1.27
CA ARG A 5 -18.98 -6.84 2.15
C ARG A 5 -18.54 -6.80 3.59
N LYS A 6 -19.43 -6.31 4.46
CA LYS A 6 -19.21 -6.33 5.90
C LYS A 6 -19.87 -7.56 6.51
N ASP A 7 -19.06 -8.39 7.15
CA ASP A 7 -19.53 -9.54 7.93
C ASP A 7 -20.37 -9.03 9.12
N PRO A 8 -21.60 -9.54 9.32
CA PRO A 8 -22.51 -9.03 10.35
C PRO A 8 -22.07 -9.40 11.77
N ILE A 9 -21.30 -10.48 11.96
CA ILE A 9 -20.87 -10.97 13.26
C ILE A 9 -19.54 -10.36 13.66
N SER A 10 -18.51 -10.57 12.83
CA SER A 10 -17.14 -10.08 13.11
C SER A 10 -16.95 -8.59 12.79
N ARG A 11 -17.91 -7.99 12.08
CA ARG A 11 -17.85 -6.61 11.55
C ARG A 11 -16.66 -6.33 10.65
N ARG A 12 -15.99 -7.36 10.15
CA ARG A 12 -14.88 -7.25 9.22
C ARG A 12 -15.37 -6.94 7.82
N TRP A 13 -14.64 -6.07 7.12
CA TRP A 13 -14.83 -5.86 5.70
C TRP A 13 -14.02 -6.89 4.90
N VAL A 14 -14.64 -7.51 3.92
CA VAL A 14 -14.04 -8.50 3.01
C VAL A 14 -14.16 -7.99 1.59
N ILE A 15 -13.06 -8.03 0.85
CA ILE A 15 -13.05 -7.70 -0.58
C ILE A 15 -13.51 -8.94 -1.36
N ILE A 16 -14.57 -8.79 -2.15
CA ILE A 16 -15.04 -9.79 -3.10
C ILE A 16 -14.68 -9.30 -4.50
N SER A 17 -13.71 -9.96 -5.12
CA SER A 17 -13.25 -9.61 -6.47
C SER A 17 -13.27 -10.86 -7.35
N THR A 18 -14.32 -10.99 -8.17
CA THR A 18 -14.49 -12.10 -9.12
C THR A 18 -13.44 -12.06 -10.23
N GLU A 19 -13.01 -10.87 -10.63
CA GLU A 19 -12.00 -10.69 -11.68
C GLU A 19 -10.62 -11.22 -11.26
N ARG A 20 -10.38 -11.28 -9.95
CA ARG A 20 -9.15 -11.84 -9.39
C ARG A 20 -9.09 -13.37 -9.51
N ALA A 21 -10.22 -14.04 -9.75
CA ALA A 21 -10.26 -15.46 -10.08
C ALA A 21 -9.58 -15.77 -11.42
N ALA A 22 -9.49 -14.80 -12.32
CA ALA A 22 -8.74 -14.91 -13.58
C ALA A 22 -7.22 -14.78 -13.40
N ARG A 23 -6.73 -14.51 -12.17
CA ARG A 23 -5.30 -14.54 -11.85
C ARG A 23 -4.80 -15.97 -12.02
N PRO A 24 -3.67 -16.19 -12.71
CA PRO A 24 -3.04 -17.51 -12.76
C PRO A 24 -2.84 -18.05 -11.33
N THR A 25 -3.57 -19.09 -10.98
CA THR A 25 -3.44 -19.77 -9.68
C THR A 25 -2.39 -20.86 -9.81
N ASP A 26 -1.12 -20.47 -9.85
CA ASP A 26 0.00 -21.41 -9.85
C ASP A 26 0.32 -21.90 -8.42
N PHE A 27 -0.70 -22.32 -7.68
CA PHE A 27 -0.48 -23.00 -6.39
C PHE A 27 -0.14 -24.49 -6.55
N LYS A 28 0.04 -24.98 -7.79
CA LYS A 28 0.67 -26.27 -8.00
C LYS A 28 2.13 -26.19 -7.56
N HIS A 29 2.54 -27.10 -6.68
CA HIS A 29 3.89 -27.26 -6.18
C HIS A 29 4.83 -27.75 -7.31
N GLU A 30 4.96 -27.00 -8.36
CA GLU A 30 5.99 -27.22 -9.36
C GLU A 30 7.21 -26.37 -9.02
N SER A 31 8.38 -27.01 -9.06
CA SER A 31 9.67 -26.33 -8.93
C SER A 31 9.69 -25.08 -9.80
N VAL A 32 10.12 -23.96 -9.25
CA VAL A 32 10.35 -22.73 -10.01
C VAL A 32 11.29 -23.08 -11.15
N ALA A 33 10.78 -23.04 -12.39
CA ALA A 33 11.66 -23.13 -13.55
C ALA A 33 12.66 -21.97 -13.48
N PRO A 34 13.97 -22.22 -13.61
CA PRO A 34 15.00 -21.18 -13.49
C PRO A 34 14.90 -20.04 -14.52
N ASN A 35 14.03 -20.15 -15.51
CA ASN A 35 13.95 -19.29 -16.69
C ASN A 35 12.64 -18.46 -16.77
N ASP A 36 12.15 -17.93 -15.65
CA ASP A 36 10.98 -17.05 -15.66
C ASP A 36 11.29 -15.63 -16.21
N ILE A 37 12.57 -15.33 -16.46
CA ILE A 37 13.03 -14.05 -17.04
C ILE A 37 12.38 -13.81 -18.40
N ASP A 38 12.33 -14.83 -19.26
CA ASP A 38 11.87 -14.69 -20.64
C ASP A 38 10.37 -14.39 -20.78
N ARG A 39 9.62 -14.56 -19.72
CA ARG A 39 8.17 -14.29 -19.68
C ARG A 39 7.76 -13.23 -18.65
N CYS A 40 8.72 -12.69 -17.91
CA CYS A 40 8.41 -11.76 -16.83
C CYS A 40 7.99 -10.38 -17.38
N PRO A 41 6.77 -9.91 -17.10
CA PRO A 41 6.28 -8.61 -17.56
C PRO A 41 6.94 -7.43 -16.87
N PHE A 42 7.70 -7.67 -15.79
CA PHE A 42 8.37 -6.62 -15.01
C PHE A 42 9.82 -6.41 -15.43
N CYS A 43 10.36 -7.24 -16.32
CA CYS A 43 11.70 -7.02 -16.88
C CYS A 43 11.69 -5.83 -17.86
N GLU A 44 12.79 -5.06 -17.84
CA GLU A 44 13.02 -3.96 -18.77
C GLU A 44 12.89 -4.42 -20.22
N GLY A 45 12.26 -3.61 -21.07
CA GLY A 45 11.93 -3.94 -22.46
C GLY A 45 10.57 -4.63 -22.65
N ARG A 46 9.81 -4.84 -21.57
CA ARG A 46 8.48 -5.47 -21.63
C ARG A 46 7.38 -4.60 -21.03
N GLU A 47 7.58 -3.30 -21.06
CA GLU A 47 6.68 -2.31 -20.48
C GLU A 47 5.26 -2.42 -21.04
N SER A 48 5.11 -2.82 -22.30
CA SER A 48 3.82 -3.04 -22.98
C SER A 48 3.00 -4.22 -22.42
N GLN A 49 3.61 -5.13 -21.64
CA GLN A 49 2.90 -6.28 -21.03
C GLN A 49 2.21 -5.92 -19.71
N THR A 50 2.46 -4.73 -19.19
CA THR A 50 1.84 -4.19 -17.97
C THR A 50 0.86 -3.07 -18.31
N PRO A 51 -0.05 -2.69 -17.40
CA PRO A 51 -0.79 -1.44 -17.54
C PRO A 51 0.14 -0.23 -17.65
N PRO A 52 -0.36 0.91 -18.16
CA PRO A 52 0.43 2.13 -18.31
C PRO A 52 1.10 2.55 -17.01
N GLU A 53 2.28 3.11 -17.14
CA GLU A 53 3.07 3.62 -16.02
C GLU A 53 2.34 4.78 -15.33
N LEU A 54 2.21 4.69 -14.02
CA LEU A 54 1.69 5.77 -13.17
C LEU A 54 2.81 6.72 -12.74
N PHE A 55 3.99 6.16 -12.45
CA PHE A 55 5.15 6.89 -11.98
C PHE A 55 6.42 6.06 -12.21
N ALA A 56 7.56 6.70 -12.46
CA ALA A 56 8.87 6.04 -12.44
C ALA A 56 10.01 6.99 -12.06
N TYR A 57 11.02 6.43 -11.41
CA TYR A 57 12.36 7.00 -11.42
C TYR A 57 13.12 6.44 -12.62
N ARG A 58 13.62 7.31 -13.50
CA ARG A 58 14.22 6.91 -14.77
C ARG A 58 15.41 7.79 -15.15
N ARG A 59 16.23 7.29 -16.09
CA ARG A 59 17.34 8.04 -16.67
C ARG A 59 16.82 9.24 -17.47
N PRO A 60 17.52 10.37 -17.46
CA PRO A 60 17.17 11.50 -18.33
C PRO A 60 17.09 11.08 -19.79
N GLY A 61 16.14 11.64 -20.55
CA GLY A 61 15.95 11.35 -21.96
C GLY A 61 15.13 10.11 -22.27
N THR A 62 14.67 9.35 -21.26
CA THR A 62 13.78 8.20 -21.47
C THR A 62 12.32 8.58 -21.25
N GLY A 63 11.42 7.99 -22.06
CA GLY A 63 9.98 8.29 -22.04
C GLY A 63 9.17 7.37 -21.14
N LYS A 64 7.90 7.74 -20.93
CA LYS A 64 6.91 6.91 -20.24
C LYS A 64 6.72 5.59 -21.01
N ASP A 65 6.53 4.49 -20.25
CA ASP A 65 6.32 3.14 -20.80
C ASP A 65 7.43 2.66 -21.76
N THR A 66 8.66 3.14 -21.54
CA THR A 66 9.87 2.70 -22.27
C THR A 66 10.96 2.28 -21.31
N PRO A 67 11.99 1.55 -21.77
CA PRO A 67 13.16 1.22 -20.96
C PRO A 67 13.88 2.45 -20.39
N GLY A 68 14.76 2.22 -19.40
CA GLY A 68 15.56 3.27 -18.77
C GLY A 68 15.05 3.70 -17.40
N TRP A 69 14.07 3.04 -16.86
CA TRP A 69 13.61 3.23 -15.48
C TRP A 69 14.51 2.48 -14.48
N ARG A 70 14.51 2.93 -13.24
CA ARG A 70 15.15 2.26 -12.10
C ARG A 70 14.09 1.68 -11.16
N VAL A 71 13.02 2.43 -10.93
CA VAL A 71 11.83 2.02 -10.17
C VAL A 71 10.62 2.41 -11.00
N ARG A 72 9.67 1.51 -11.17
CA ARG A 72 8.48 1.75 -11.99
C ARG A 72 7.21 1.38 -11.25
N VAL A 73 6.19 2.20 -11.35
CA VAL A 73 4.89 1.98 -10.73
C VAL A 73 3.81 1.87 -11.79
N VAL A 74 3.02 0.82 -11.71
CA VAL A 74 1.90 0.53 -12.61
C VAL A 74 0.67 0.15 -11.80
N SER A 75 -0.52 0.28 -12.39
CA SER A 75 -1.72 -0.34 -11.79
C SER A 75 -1.57 -1.86 -11.80
N ASN A 76 -2.16 -2.55 -10.81
CA ASN A 76 -2.21 -4.01 -10.85
C ASN A 76 -3.11 -4.47 -12.01
N LYS A 77 -2.62 -5.39 -12.85
CA LYS A 77 -3.37 -5.92 -14.01
C LYS A 77 -4.64 -6.68 -13.58
N PHE A 78 -4.60 -7.28 -12.38
CA PHE A 78 -5.73 -8.00 -11.76
C PHE A 78 -6.05 -7.36 -10.40
N PRO A 79 -6.64 -6.15 -10.40
CA PRO A 79 -6.77 -5.37 -9.18
C PRO A 79 -7.80 -6.00 -8.24
N ALA A 80 -7.56 -5.88 -6.94
CA ALA A 80 -8.53 -6.27 -5.92
C ALA A 80 -9.64 -5.22 -5.78
N LEU A 81 -9.34 -3.98 -6.13
CA LEU A 81 -10.22 -2.82 -6.06
C LEU A 81 -10.00 -1.97 -7.30
N ARG A 82 -10.99 -1.17 -7.68
CA ARG A 82 -10.92 -0.24 -8.79
C ARG A 82 -11.18 1.19 -8.31
N ILE A 83 -10.64 2.16 -9.04
CA ILE A 83 -10.81 3.57 -8.69
C ILE A 83 -12.22 4.08 -9.02
N GLU A 84 -12.87 3.43 -9.97
CA GLU A 84 -14.22 3.72 -10.41
C GLU A 84 -15.25 3.15 -9.42
N GLY A 85 -16.37 3.86 -9.25
CA GLY A 85 -17.48 3.45 -8.39
C GLY A 85 -17.75 4.41 -7.26
N HIS A 86 -18.71 4.04 -6.43
CA HIS A 86 -19.20 4.84 -5.31
C HIS A 86 -18.91 4.16 -3.98
N THR A 87 -18.67 4.96 -2.94
CA THR A 87 -18.42 4.47 -1.58
C THR A 87 -19.71 4.41 -0.74
N ASP A 88 -20.87 4.57 -1.38
CA ASP A 88 -22.16 4.52 -0.72
C ASP A 88 -22.43 3.12 -0.17
N ARG A 89 -22.88 3.09 1.09
CA ARG A 89 -23.18 1.84 1.78
C ARG A 89 -24.64 1.46 1.56
N ALA A 90 -24.88 0.29 0.99
CA ALA A 90 -26.20 -0.30 0.84
C ALA A 90 -26.37 -1.51 1.74
N ARG A 91 -27.59 -1.75 2.21
CA ARG A 91 -27.94 -2.95 2.97
C ARG A 91 -28.46 -4.02 2.00
N VAL A 92 -27.87 -5.22 2.04
CA VAL A 92 -28.27 -6.37 1.24
C VAL A 92 -28.49 -7.55 2.19
N GLY A 93 -29.75 -7.79 2.58
CA GLY A 93 -30.07 -8.77 3.61
C GLY A 93 -29.43 -8.39 4.96
N ILE A 94 -28.65 -9.30 5.53
CA ILE A 94 -27.92 -9.09 6.79
C ILE A 94 -26.56 -8.37 6.58
N TYR A 95 -26.13 -8.17 5.33
CA TYR A 95 -24.82 -7.58 5.01
C TYR A 95 -24.93 -6.09 4.71
N THR A 96 -23.87 -5.35 5.04
CA THR A 96 -23.61 -4.03 4.48
C THR A 96 -22.65 -4.20 3.32
N ARG A 97 -23.00 -3.65 2.17
CA ARG A 97 -22.21 -3.69 0.92
C ARG A 97 -21.87 -2.28 0.46
N MET A 98 -20.74 -2.12 -0.22
CA MET A 98 -20.38 -0.97 -1.04
C MET A 98 -19.59 -1.44 -2.26
N ASP A 99 -19.41 -0.59 -3.25
CA ASP A 99 -18.53 -0.89 -4.38
C ASP A 99 -17.08 -1.07 -3.88
N GLY A 100 -16.33 -1.93 -4.57
CA GLY A 100 -14.92 -2.17 -4.29
C GLY A 100 -14.04 -1.04 -4.81
N VAL A 101 -14.33 0.19 -4.37
CA VAL A 101 -13.56 1.37 -4.72
C VAL A 101 -12.21 1.36 -4.00
N GLY A 102 -11.14 1.66 -4.74
CA GLY A 102 -9.80 1.70 -4.18
C GLY A 102 -8.74 1.72 -5.26
N ALA A 103 -7.49 1.91 -4.87
CA ALA A 103 -6.36 1.75 -5.75
C ALA A 103 -5.61 0.46 -5.44
N HIS A 104 -5.08 -0.19 -6.46
CA HIS A 104 -4.18 -1.34 -6.31
C HIS A 104 -3.04 -1.20 -7.30
N GLU A 105 -1.88 -0.82 -6.80
CA GLU A 105 -0.69 -0.50 -7.57
C GLU A 105 0.43 -1.51 -7.29
N VAL A 106 1.30 -1.71 -8.28
CA VAL A 106 2.51 -2.51 -8.18
C VAL A 106 3.71 -1.60 -8.38
N ILE A 107 4.66 -1.69 -7.47
CA ILE A 107 5.92 -0.98 -7.53
C ILE A 107 7.01 -1.99 -7.88
N VAL A 108 7.50 -1.96 -9.11
CA VAL A 108 8.64 -2.75 -9.57
C VAL A 108 9.90 -2.08 -9.05
N GLU A 109 10.62 -2.78 -8.18
CA GLU A 109 11.67 -2.20 -7.34
C GLU A 109 13.02 -2.04 -8.05
N THR A 110 13.25 -2.79 -9.12
CA THR A 110 14.51 -2.77 -9.89
C THR A 110 14.27 -3.37 -11.27
N THR A 111 15.17 -3.14 -12.22
CA THR A 111 15.22 -3.82 -13.52
C THR A 111 15.81 -5.24 -13.42
N GLU A 112 16.50 -5.55 -12.32
CA GLU A 112 17.17 -6.84 -12.11
C GLU A 112 16.18 -7.89 -11.61
N HIS A 113 15.96 -8.93 -12.42
CA HIS A 113 14.99 -9.99 -12.13
C HIS A 113 15.32 -10.80 -10.85
N HIS A 114 16.58 -11.13 -10.65
CA HIS A 114 17.06 -11.98 -9.56
C HIS A 114 17.70 -11.17 -8.42
N SER A 115 17.12 -10.04 -8.08
CA SER A 115 17.60 -9.19 -6.99
C SER A 115 16.60 -9.14 -5.84
N HIS A 116 16.92 -8.45 -4.78
CA HIS A 116 16.02 -8.05 -3.70
C HIS A 116 16.54 -6.79 -3.02
N LEU A 117 15.68 -6.09 -2.25
CA LEU A 117 16.02 -4.80 -1.64
C LEU A 117 17.33 -4.79 -0.84
N GLY A 118 17.68 -5.92 -0.19
CA GLY A 118 18.91 -6.02 0.60
C GLY A 118 20.19 -6.13 -0.23
N LEU A 119 20.09 -6.38 -1.55
CA LEU A 119 21.25 -6.42 -2.47
C LEU A 119 21.39 -5.14 -3.28
N LEU A 120 20.37 -4.28 -3.27
CA LEU A 120 20.40 -3.02 -4.02
C LEU A 120 21.29 -1.98 -3.31
N PRO A 121 21.96 -1.11 -4.08
CA PRO A 121 22.66 0.05 -3.53
C PRO A 121 21.73 0.94 -2.70
N VAL A 122 22.27 1.61 -1.67
CA VAL A 122 21.49 2.42 -0.74
C VAL A 122 20.70 3.54 -1.44
N ASP A 123 21.30 4.17 -2.46
CA ASP A 123 20.63 5.20 -3.26
C ASP A 123 19.44 4.64 -4.05
N HIS A 124 19.55 3.40 -4.55
CA HIS A 124 18.44 2.72 -5.23
C HIS A 124 17.31 2.38 -4.25
N VAL A 125 17.64 1.84 -3.07
CA VAL A 125 16.65 1.61 -2.00
C VAL A 125 15.96 2.91 -1.60
N ALA A 126 16.70 4.01 -1.55
CA ALA A 126 16.13 5.34 -1.28
C ALA A 126 15.13 5.75 -2.37
N ASP A 127 15.39 5.46 -3.65
CA ASP A 127 14.44 5.72 -4.75
C ASP A 127 13.19 4.86 -4.63
N VAL A 128 13.31 3.58 -4.25
CA VAL A 128 12.15 2.72 -3.97
C VAL A 128 11.29 3.30 -2.85
N ILE A 129 11.90 3.71 -1.74
CA ILE A 129 11.16 4.33 -0.61
C ILE A 129 10.52 5.66 -1.02
N ARG A 130 11.22 6.48 -1.83
CA ARG A 130 10.65 7.72 -2.36
C ARG A 130 9.46 7.46 -3.28
N ALA A 131 9.51 6.39 -4.11
CA ALA A 131 8.37 5.98 -4.93
C ALA A 131 7.17 5.60 -4.06
N TYR A 132 7.36 4.82 -2.98
CA TYR A 132 6.30 4.52 -2.01
C TYR A 132 5.67 5.79 -1.45
N LEU A 133 6.50 6.73 -1.00
CA LEU A 133 6.03 8.00 -0.42
C LEU A 133 5.29 8.87 -1.43
N GLN A 134 5.77 8.91 -2.68
CA GLN A 134 5.15 9.67 -3.76
C GLN A 134 3.77 9.12 -4.08
N ARG A 135 3.65 7.80 -4.26
CA ARG A 135 2.35 7.17 -4.54
C ARG A 135 1.38 7.28 -3.37
N TYR A 136 1.89 7.10 -2.15
CA TYR A 136 1.09 7.29 -0.95
C TYR A 136 0.53 8.72 -0.84
N ARG A 137 1.34 9.74 -1.15
CA ARG A 137 0.91 11.15 -1.13
C ARG A 137 -0.14 11.43 -2.19
N ASP A 138 0.03 10.86 -3.37
CA ASP A 138 -0.91 11.02 -4.48
C ASP A 138 -2.27 10.40 -4.13
N LEU A 139 -2.29 9.14 -3.73
CA LEU A 139 -3.52 8.44 -3.33
C LEU A 139 -4.25 9.10 -2.15
N ARG A 140 -3.50 9.74 -1.25
CA ARG A 140 -4.06 10.48 -0.13
C ARG A 140 -4.89 11.71 -0.55
N ASN A 141 -4.72 12.22 -1.76
CA ASN A 141 -5.50 13.34 -2.27
C ASN A 141 -6.93 12.94 -2.63
N ASP A 142 -7.19 11.66 -2.86
CA ASP A 142 -8.55 11.16 -3.02
C ASP A 142 -9.24 11.02 -1.66
N ALA A 143 -10.26 11.86 -1.45
CA ALA A 143 -10.99 11.94 -0.18
C ALA A 143 -11.78 10.66 0.16
N ARG A 144 -11.98 9.75 -0.80
CA ARG A 144 -12.66 8.47 -0.59
C ARG A 144 -11.78 7.47 0.17
N PHE A 145 -10.45 7.63 0.16
CA PHE A 145 -9.55 6.68 0.79
C PHE A 145 -9.27 7.04 2.24
N GLU A 146 -9.52 6.07 3.12
CA GLU A 146 -9.28 6.20 4.56
C GLU A 146 -8.02 5.46 5.02
N TYR A 147 -7.58 4.45 4.27
CA TYR A 147 -6.44 3.61 4.63
C TYR A 147 -5.63 3.23 3.40
N ALA A 148 -4.31 3.17 3.55
CA ALA A 148 -3.42 2.63 2.55
C ALA A 148 -2.45 1.62 3.18
N LEU A 149 -2.26 0.50 2.51
CA LEU A 149 -1.37 -0.58 2.91
C LEU A 149 -0.30 -0.78 1.85
N LEU A 150 0.95 -0.59 2.23
CA LEU A 150 2.11 -1.03 1.46
C LEU A 150 2.53 -2.41 1.97
N PHE A 151 2.69 -3.37 1.06
CA PHE A 151 3.12 -4.72 1.42
C PHE A 151 3.96 -5.34 0.31
N ARG A 152 4.75 -6.34 0.69
CA ARG A 152 5.56 -7.12 -0.22
C ARG A 152 5.38 -8.60 0.08
N ASN A 153 5.09 -9.38 -0.95
CA ASN A 153 5.12 -10.82 -0.88
C ASN A 153 6.45 -11.31 -1.45
N HIS A 154 7.20 -12.08 -0.69
CA HIS A 154 8.45 -12.67 -1.15
C HIS A 154 8.36 -14.18 -1.17
N GLY A 155 8.64 -14.76 -2.34
CA GLY A 155 8.56 -16.20 -2.55
C GLY A 155 7.12 -16.73 -2.70
N ARG A 156 7.01 -17.94 -3.24
CA ARG A 156 5.72 -18.58 -3.57
C ARG A 156 4.87 -18.87 -2.33
N THR A 157 5.49 -19.28 -1.24
CA THR A 157 4.80 -19.54 0.05
C THR A 157 4.11 -18.30 0.61
N ALA A 158 4.64 -17.12 0.31
CA ALA A 158 4.01 -15.85 0.68
C ALA A 158 2.98 -15.36 -0.35
N GLY A 159 2.71 -16.13 -1.40
CA GLY A 159 1.74 -15.79 -2.45
C GLY A 159 2.27 -14.81 -3.51
N ALA A 160 3.59 -14.69 -3.67
CA ALA A 160 4.16 -13.97 -4.79
C ALA A 160 3.90 -14.73 -6.10
N SER A 161 3.26 -14.09 -7.07
CA SER A 161 2.99 -14.69 -8.39
C SER A 161 4.13 -14.52 -9.38
N LEU A 162 5.02 -13.57 -9.13
CA LEU A 162 6.22 -13.28 -9.93
C LEU A 162 7.42 -13.20 -9.01
N SER A 163 8.55 -13.76 -9.45
CA SER A 163 9.82 -13.73 -8.71
C SER A 163 10.50 -12.36 -8.77
N HIS A 164 10.26 -11.59 -9.83
CA HIS A 164 10.81 -10.24 -9.99
C HIS A 164 10.48 -9.34 -8.78
N PRO A 165 11.45 -8.63 -8.21
CA PRO A 165 11.24 -7.82 -7.01
C PRO A 165 10.18 -6.75 -7.20
N HIS A 166 9.10 -6.85 -6.43
CA HIS A 166 8.03 -5.87 -6.46
C HIS A 166 7.32 -5.78 -5.11
N SER A 167 6.83 -4.61 -4.81
CA SER A 167 5.90 -4.31 -3.72
C SER A 167 4.53 -3.93 -4.27
N GLN A 168 3.53 -3.91 -3.40
CA GLN A 168 2.18 -3.52 -3.77
C GLN A 168 1.66 -2.47 -2.80
N LEU A 169 0.87 -1.54 -3.33
CA LEU A 169 0.19 -0.51 -2.56
C LEU A 169 -1.31 -0.62 -2.82
N ILE A 170 -2.09 -0.79 -1.75
CA ILE A 170 -3.56 -0.80 -1.80
C ILE A 170 -4.09 0.38 -1.00
N ALA A 171 -4.99 1.18 -1.60
CA ALA A 171 -5.75 2.20 -0.90
C ALA A 171 -7.22 1.76 -0.79
N LEU A 172 -7.82 1.99 0.39
CA LEU A 172 -9.12 1.48 0.80
C LEU A 172 -10.01 2.62 1.32
N PRO A 173 -11.34 2.57 1.07
CA PRO A 173 -12.31 3.50 1.63
C PRO A 173 -12.73 3.13 3.06
N VAL A 174 -12.06 2.17 3.67
CA VAL A 174 -12.32 1.68 5.03
C VAL A 174 -11.02 1.37 5.76
N VAL A 175 -10.98 1.62 7.05
CA VAL A 175 -9.87 1.15 7.91
C VAL A 175 -10.15 -0.30 8.31
N PRO A 176 -9.25 -1.26 8.04
CA PRO A 176 -9.40 -2.63 8.51
C PRO A 176 -9.47 -2.69 10.04
N ASN A 177 -10.31 -3.57 10.59
CA ASN A 177 -10.55 -3.67 12.04
C ASN A 177 -9.24 -3.85 12.85
N ARG A 178 -8.31 -4.66 12.34
CA ARG A 178 -7.02 -4.87 13.02
C ARG A 178 -6.23 -3.57 13.12
N ALA A 179 -6.13 -2.83 12.03
CA ALA A 179 -5.45 -1.53 12.02
C ALA A 179 -6.17 -0.51 12.92
N ALA A 180 -7.51 -0.50 12.92
CA ALA A 180 -8.30 0.35 13.81
C ALA A 180 -8.00 0.04 15.29
N HIS A 181 -7.99 -1.23 15.69
CA HIS A 181 -7.67 -1.63 17.07
C HIS A 181 -6.24 -1.22 17.49
N GLU A 182 -5.26 -1.41 16.60
CA GLU A 182 -3.86 -1.01 16.86
C GLU A 182 -3.75 0.52 17.02
N LEU A 183 -4.46 1.28 16.19
CA LEU A 183 -4.49 2.75 16.26
C LEU A 183 -5.17 3.25 17.54
N ASP A 184 -6.26 2.63 17.94
CA ASP A 184 -6.98 3.01 19.16
C ASP A 184 -6.17 2.67 20.41
N ALA A 185 -5.50 1.51 20.44
CA ALA A 185 -4.57 1.16 21.50
C ALA A 185 -3.39 2.14 21.58
N ALA A 186 -2.81 2.53 20.45
CA ALA A 186 -1.73 3.50 20.38
C ALA A 186 -2.17 4.90 20.86
N ARG A 187 -3.41 5.32 20.54
CA ARG A 187 -3.99 6.57 21.05
C ARG A 187 -4.19 6.54 22.56
N ALA A 188 -4.76 5.43 23.06
CA ALA A 188 -4.96 5.26 24.52
C ALA A 188 -3.61 5.26 25.25
N TYR A 189 -2.60 4.58 24.72
CA TYR A 189 -1.25 4.61 25.28
C TYR A 189 -0.68 6.03 25.31
N ARG A 190 -0.76 6.75 24.19
CA ARG A 190 -0.28 8.14 24.10
C ARG A 190 -0.98 9.05 25.11
N SER A 191 -2.31 8.98 25.22
CA SER A 191 -3.07 9.82 26.16
C SER A 191 -2.70 9.52 27.62
N ARG A 192 -2.36 8.25 27.91
CA ARG A 192 -2.02 7.81 29.28
C ARG A 192 -0.58 8.11 29.66
N TYR A 193 0.36 7.98 28.72
CA TYR A 193 1.80 7.98 29.03
C TYR A 193 2.58 9.15 28.42
N CYS A 194 2.08 9.80 27.37
CA CYS A 194 2.79 10.86 26.66
C CYS A 194 2.17 12.26 26.87
N ARG A 195 1.50 12.51 28.00
CA ARG A 195 1.08 13.88 28.35
C ARG A 195 2.31 14.74 28.64
N ALA A 196 2.40 15.90 27.98
CA ALA A 196 3.53 16.83 28.08
C ALA A 196 3.74 17.40 29.51
N ASP A 197 2.77 17.24 30.37
CA ASP A 197 2.66 17.78 31.71
C ASP A 197 3.08 16.80 32.83
N ARG A 198 3.57 15.60 32.50
CA ARG A 198 4.11 14.65 33.50
C ARG A 198 5.63 14.78 33.60
N PRO A 199 6.15 15.47 34.66
CA PRO A 199 7.59 15.69 34.81
C PRO A 199 8.41 14.41 35.05
N GLN A 200 7.79 13.31 35.47
CA GLN A 200 8.45 12.05 35.83
C GLN A 200 8.98 11.25 34.63
N LEU A 201 8.53 11.55 33.40
CA LEU A 201 9.02 10.86 32.17
C LEU A 201 10.17 11.59 31.48
N LYS A 202 10.58 12.78 31.97
CA LYS A 202 11.72 13.53 31.43
C LYS A 202 13.06 12.88 31.71
N SER A 203 13.18 12.00 32.70
CA SER A 203 14.40 11.32 33.09
C SER A 203 14.62 9.97 32.42
N ALA A 204 13.57 9.31 31.94
CA ALA A 204 13.71 8.12 31.12
C ALA A 204 13.92 8.55 29.66
N ARG A 205 15.13 8.35 29.15
CA ARG A 205 15.47 8.52 27.72
C ARG A 205 14.69 7.50 26.86
N MET A 206 13.37 7.43 26.97
CA MET A 206 12.54 6.80 25.97
C MET A 206 12.28 7.84 24.90
N PRO A 207 12.77 7.63 23.67
CA PRO A 207 12.52 8.59 22.61
C PRO A 207 11.02 8.56 22.31
N CYS A 208 10.31 9.65 22.64
CA CYS A 208 8.97 9.95 22.11
C CYS A 208 8.96 10.06 20.56
N CYS A 209 10.03 9.60 19.92
CA CYS A 209 10.21 9.61 18.46
C CYS A 209 9.22 8.74 17.69
N TRP A 210 8.55 7.80 18.35
CA TRP A 210 7.47 7.03 17.75
C TRP A 210 6.28 7.90 17.33
N SER A 211 6.07 9.03 17.99
CA SER A 211 4.97 9.94 17.67
C SER A 211 5.14 10.68 16.34
N ARG A 212 6.38 10.91 15.88
CA ARG A 212 6.63 11.65 14.63
C ARG A 212 6.69 10.77 13.38
N LEU A 213 7.11 9.51 13.50
CA LEU A 213 7.25 8.62 12.34
C LEU A 213 5.98 7.82 12.03
N HIS A 214 5.26 7.32 13.04
CA HIS A 214 4.08 6.48 12.81
C HIS A 214 2.81 7.25 12.46
N VAL A 215 2.63 8.47 12.99
CA VAL A 215 1.41 9.26 12.76
C VAL A 215 1.39 9.91 11.36
N ARG A 216 2.55 10.08 10.72
CA ARG A 216 2.63 10.62 9.35
C ARG A 216 2.41 9.58 8.26
N GLY A 217 2.47 8.30 8.57
CA GLY A 217 2.34 7.20 7.61
C GLY A 217 0.93 6.68 7.38
N CYS A 218 -0.03 6.96 8.25
CA CYS A 218 -1.39 6.45 8.13
C CYS A 218 -2.36 7.55 7.68
N LEU A 219 -3.12 7.31 6.61
CA LEU A 219 -4.15 8.24 6.10
C LEU A 219 -5.14 8.67 7.20
N TYR A 220 -5.47 7.75 8.10
CA TYR A 220 -6.37 7.98 9.22
C TYR A 220 -5.80 8.98 10.25
N ALA A 221 -4.51 8.90 10.55
CA ALA A 221 -3.84 9.82 11.46
C ALA A 221 -3.80 11.26 10.93
N ALA A 222 -3.79 11.46 9.62
CA ALA A 222 -3.72 12.78 9.00
C ALA A 222 -5.06 13.56 9.05
N ARG A 223 -6.22 12.88 9.12
CA ARG A 223 -7.51 13.55 9.35
C ARG A 223 -7.66 14.02 10.81
N ALA A 224 -7.22 13.18 11.78
CA ALA A 224 -7.26 13.56 13.21
C ALA A 224 -6.26 14.68 13.57
N CYS A 225 -5.17 14.84 12.80
CA CYS A 225 -4.16 15.87 13.06
C CYS A 225 -4.52 17.24 12.46
N ARG A 226 -5.40 17.31 11.45
CA ARG A 226 -5.81 18.61 10.86
C ARG A 226 -6.64 19.46 11.81
N THR A 227 -7.50 18.85 12.62
CA THR A 227 -8.30 19.57 13.62
C THR A 227 -7.50 20.06 14.82
N ALA A 228 -6.37 19.40 15.15
CA ALA A 228 -5.50 19.81 16.24
C ALA A 228 -4.45 20.87 15.83
N TRP A 229 -4.16 21.01 14.53
CA TRP A 229 -3.13 21.95 14.03
C TRP A 229 -3.66 23.33 13.68
N SER A 230 -4.97 23.45 13.35
CA SER A 230 -5.60 24.75 13.14
C SER A 230 -5.75 25.55 14.44
N SER A 231 -5.93 24.89 15.59
CA SER A 231 -6.07 25.55 16.88
C SER A 231 -4.74 25.96 17.56
N ALA A 232 -3.58 25.55 17.02
CA ALA A 232 -2.27 25.87 17.58
C ALA A 232 -1.56 27.05 16.89
N ARG A 233 -2.17 27.67 15.87
CA ARG A 233 -1.63 28.85 15.18
C ARG A 233 -2.19 30.17 15.68
N ASP A 234 -3.21 30.16 16.52
CA ASP A 234 -3.86 31.36 17.06
C ASP A 234 -3.57 31.59 18.56
N ARG A 235 -2.40 31.09 19.03
CA ARG A 235 -1.91 31.39 20.39
C ARG A 235 -0.40 31.55 20.37
#